data_81d7e2a4e172553a1c372f4755017f90
#
_entry.id   81d7e2a4e172553a1c372f4755017f90
#
_cell.length_a   1.000
_cell.length_b   1.000
_cell.length_c   1.000
_cell.angle_alpha   90.00
_cell.angle_beta   90.00
_cell.angle_gamma   90.00
#
_symmetry.space_group_name_H-M   'P 1'
#
loop_
_entity.id
_entity.type
_entity.pdbx_description
1 polymer ?
#
loop_
_entity_poly.entity_id
_entity_poly.type
_entity_poly.pdbx_seq_one_letter_code
_entity_poly.pdbx_strand_id
1 'polypeptide(L)'
;MSYTQKVLEELKARYPELIERFNIPLDEYPRRCVNQIAGWAKERDALHESHVLDHTRSREYASYIMEAVTTGVPYQIGGNVLNTGHLISNLPENACVEVPCLVNNTGVHPCWSGALPVQCAAMNMTHINVHLLTIEAAVTHKKEHIYQAAMLDPHTGSELDIDTIIQMVDALIEAHGSWLPEFH
;
A
#
# COMPACT_ATOMS: atom_id res chain seq x y z
N MET A 1 13.14 9.21 -27.31
CA MET A 1 12.00 8.56 -26.64
C MET A 1 12.30 8.55 -25.16
N SER A 2 11.40 9.01 -24.32
CA SER A 2 11.61 8.95 -22.86
C SER A 2 11.57 7.50 -22.39
N TYR A 3 12.20 7.20 -21.23
CA TYR A 3 12.15 5.88 -20.60
C TYR A 3 10.70 5.37 -20.46
N THR A 4 9.82 6.24 -19.99
CA THR A 4 8.38 5.95 -19.83
C THR A 4 7.70 5.54 -21.15
N GLN A 5 8.00 6.23 -22.25
CA GLN A 5 7.43 5.87 -23.56
C GLN A 5 7.91 4.50 -24.05
N LYS A 6 9.18 4.16 -23.80
CA LYS A 6 9.73 2.85 -24.17
C LYS A 6 9.03 1.73 -23.38
N VAL A 7 8.86 1.90 -22.06
CA VAL A 7 8.16 0.93 -21.21
C VAL A 7 6.70 0.77 -21.63
N LEU A 8 6.00 1.86 -21.95
CA LEU A 8 4.62 1.80 -22.43
C LEU A 8 4.48 1.03 -23.76
N GLU A 9 5.43 1.21 -24.67
CA GLU A 9 5.43 0.46 -25.94
C GLU A 9 5.71 -1.04 -25.72
N GLU A 10 6.65 -1.37 -24.83
CA GLU A 10 6.94 -2.76 -24.44
C GLU A 10 5.72 -3.43 -23.81
N LEU A 11 5.01 -2.76 -22.88
CA LEU A 11 3.80 -3.29 -22.27
C LEU A 11 2.67 -3.48 -23.30
N LYS A 12 2.48 -2.54 -24.22
CA LYS A 12 1.52 -2.67 -25.33
C LYS A 12 1.83 -3.86 -26.24
N ALA A 13 3.11 -4.09 -26.50
CA ALA A 13 3.54 -5.23 -27.32
C ALA A 13 3.38 -6.57 -26.60
N ARG A 14 3.59 -6.60 -25.27
CA ARG A 14 3.53 -7.82 -24.46
C ARG A 14 2.11 -8.27 -24.13
N TYR A 15 1.18 -7.34 -23.88
CA TYR A 15 -0.17 -7.63 -23.39
C TYR A 15 -1.30 -6.95 -24.20
N PRO A 16 -1.27 -6.97 -25.54
CA PRO A 16 -2.21 -6.18 -26.35
C PRO A 16 -3.67 -6.57 -26.10
N GLU A 17 -3.97 -7.88 -26.04
CA GLU A 17 -5.33 -8.37 -25.84
C GLU A 17 -5.90 -8.01 -24.46
N LEU A 18 -5.07 -8.04 -23.41
CA LEU A 18 -5.50 -7.71 -22.05
C LEU A 18 -5.76 -6.21 -21.92
N ILE A 19 -4.89 -5.39 -22.51
CA ILE A 19 -5.03 -3.93 -22.52
C ILE A 19 -6.32 -3.52 -23.22
N GLU A 20 -6.61 -4.10 -24.38
CA GLU A 20 -7.83 -3.80 -25.14
C GLU A 20 -9.07 -4.32 -24.40
N ARG A 21 -9.06 -5.61 -23.99
CA ARG A 21 -10.19 -6.27 -23.33
C ARG A 21 -10.63 -5.58 -22.04
N PHE A 22 -9.69 -5.11 -21.24
CA PHE A 22 -9.95 -4.50 -19.95
C PHE A 22 -9.82 -2.97 -19.96
N ASN A 23 -9.58 -2.37 -21.13
CA ASN A 23 -9.38 -0.93 -21.29
C ASN A 23 -8.39 -0.34 -20.26
N ILE A 24 -7.20 -0.98 -20.15
CA ILE A 24 -6.21 -0.62 -19.14
C ILE A 24 -5.50 0.69 -19.56
N PRO A 25 -5.62 1.76 -18.77
CA PRO A 25 -4.95 3.03 -19.05
C PRO A 25 -3.47 2.99 -18.61
N LEU A 26 -2.56 2.65 -19.51
CA LEU A 26 -1.13 2.48 -19.21
C LEU A 26 -0.42 3.74 -18.71
N ASP A 27 -0.97 4.91 -19.00
CA ASP A 27 -0.44 6.22 -18.57
C ASP A 27 -1.24 6.83 -17.40
N GLU A 28 -2.06 6.05 -16.72
CA GLU A 28 -2.98 6.56 -15.71
C GLU A 28 -2.27 7.32 -14.60
N TYR A 29 -1.22 6.75 -14.02
CA TYR A 29 -0.55 7.37 -12.87
C TYR A 29 0.14 8.69 -13.22
N PRO A 30 0.97 8.80 -14.26
CA PRO A 30 1.53 10.09 -14.68
C PRO A 30 0.46 11.13 -14.99
N ARG A 31 -0.62 10.75 -15.67
CA ARG A 31 -1.74 11.63 -15.97
C ARG A 31 -2.48 12.09 -14.72
N ARG A 32 -2.71 11.19 -13.76
CA ARG A 32 -3.30 11.54 -12.46
C ARG A 32 -2.45 12.56 -11.71
N CYS A 33 -1.12 12.39 -11.67
CA CYS A 33 -0.21 13.32 -11.02
C CYS A 33 -0.31 14.73 -11.63
N VAL A 34 -0.27 14.83 -12.96
CA VAL A 34 -0.41 16.12 -13.67
C VAL A 34 -1.77 16.76 -13.38
N ASN A 35 -2.86 16.01 -13.46
CA ASN A 35 -4.21 16.50 -13.20
C ASN A 35 -4.39 16.93 -11.73
N GLN A 36 -3.81 16.20 -10.79
CA GLN A 36 -3.86 16.53 -9.37
C GLN A 36 -3.11 17.83 -9.06
N ILE A 37 -1.92 18.02 -9.61
CA ILE A 37 -1.15 19.26 -9.47
C ILE A 37 -1.93 20.46 -10.04
N ALA A 38 -2.51 20.30 -11.23
CA ALA A 38 -3.37 21.31 -11.84
C ALA A 38 -4.64 21.59 -11.01
N GLY A 39 -5.23 20.54 -10.43
CA GLY A 39 -6.36 20.64 -9.51
C GLY A 39 -6.04 21.46 -8.27
N TRP A 40 -4.92 21.19 -7.62
CA TRP A 40 -4.44 21.96 -6.46
C TRP A 40 -4.20 23.44 -6.78
N ALA A 41 -3.60 23.73 -7.93
CA ALA A 41 -3.40 25.12 -8.34
C ALA A 41 -4.74 25.85 -8.49
N LYS A 42 -5.71 25.23 -9.15
CA LYS A 42 -7.05 25.78 -9.33
C LYS A 42 -7.79 25.95 -7.99
N GLU A 43 -7.70 24.97 -7.09
CA GLU A 43 -8.31 25.04 -5.77
C GLU A 43 -7.70 26.16 -4.91
N ARG A 44 -6.36 26.28 -4.92
CA ARG A 44 -5.67 27.39 -4.26
C ARG A 44 -6.17 28.74 -4.75
N ASP A 45 -6.28 28.94 -6.05
CA ASP A 45 -6.72 30.21 -6.64
C ASP A 45 -8.19 30.49 -6.27
N ALA A 46 -9.05 29.47 -6.30
CA ALA A 46 -10.45 29.60 -5.85
C ALA A 46 -10.57 29.95 -4.35
N LEU A 47 -9.70 29.40 -3.49
CA LEU A 47 -9.66 29.74 -2.06
C LEU A 47 -9.19 31.18 -1.81
N HIS A 48 -8.34 31.71 -2.67
CA HIS A 48 -7.95 33.14 -2.60
C HIS A 48 -9.06 34.09 -3.02
N GLU A 49 -9.93 33.66 -3.93
CA GLU A 49 -11.07 34.45 -4.40
C GLU A 49 -12.29 34.35 -3.48
N SER A 50 -12.46 33.22 -2.82
CA SER A 50 -13.60 32.93 -1.93
C SER A 50 -13.18 32.98 -0.48
N HIS A 51 -13.90 33.75 0.33
CA HIS A 51 -13.75 33.79 1.78
C HIS A 51 -14.69 32.81 2.51
N VAL A 52 -15.48 32.03 1.76
CA VAL A 52 -16.42 31.05 2.30
C VAL A 52 -15.81 29.66 2.16
N LEU A 53 -15.55 29.03 3.29
CA LEU A 53 -15.11 27.63 3.34
C LEU A 53 -16.30 26.74 3.66
N ASP A 54 -16.44 25.66 2.90
CA ASP A 54 -17.39 24.59 3.24
C ASP A 54 -16.78 23.72 4.34
N HIS A 55 -17.51 23.56 5.44
CA HIS A 55 -17.15 22.72 6.57
C HIS A 55 -17.95 21.42 6.64
N THR A 56 -18.45 20.95 5.52
CA THR A 56 -19.15 19.66 5.47
C THR A 56 -18.21 18.54 5.89
N ARG A 57 -18.63 17.77 6.89
CA ARG A 57 -17.86 16.62 7.38
C ARG A 57 -17.71 15.59 6.28
N SER A 58 -16.48 15.21 5.95
CA SER A 58 -16.19 14.20 4.95
C SER A 58 -16.61 12.80 5.43
N ARG A 59 -16.60 11.82 4.52
CA ARG A 59 -16.84 10.41 4.87
C ARG A 59 -15.61 9.72 5.47
N GLU A 60 -14.46 10.41 5.50
CA GLU A 60 -13.24 9.93 6.14
C GLU A 60 -13.46 9.79 7.64
N TYR A 61 -13.10 8.63 8.20
CA TYR A 61 -13.48 8.30 9.57
C TYR A 61 -12.58 8.89 10.66
N ALA A 62 -11.51 9.60 10.32
CA ALA A 62 -10.64 10.24 11.33
C ALA A 62 -11.40 11.14 12.29
N SER A 63 -12.30 11.99 11.76
CA SER A 63 -13.12 12.88 12.60
C SER A 63 -14.13 12.12 13.50
N TYR A 64 -14.62 10.96 13.04
CA TYR A 64 -15.50 10.10 13.85
C TYR A 64 -14.74 9.35 14.93
N ILE A 65 -13.47 8.96 14.68
CA ILE A 65 -12.57 8.43 15.69
C ILE A 65 -12.33 9.48 16.79
N MET A 66 -11.99 10.70 16.41
CA MET A 66 -11.77 11.80 17.36
C MET A 66 -13.02 12.05 18.23
N GLU A 67 -14.20 12.07 17.62
CA GLU A 67 -15.47 12.20 18.32
C GLU A 67 -15.71 11.04 19.29
N ALA A 68 -15.53 9.79 18.85
CA ALA A 68 -15.72 8.61 19.69
C ALA A 68 -14.77 8.60 20.90
N VAL A 69 -13.51 8.96 20.71
CA VAL A 69 -12.54 9.06 21.80
C VAL A 69 -12.93 10.18 22.78
N THR A 70 -13.41 11.31 22.27
CA THR A 70 -13.74 12.49 23.10
C THR A 70 -15.06 12.32 23.87
N THR A 71 -16.08 11.79 23.20
CA THR A 71 -17.44 11.70 23.76
C THR A 71 -17.72 10.38 24.46
N GLY A 72 -16.95 9.32 24.16
CA GLY A 72 -17.19 7.96 24.60
C GLY A 72 -18.31 7.23 23.81
N VAL A 73 -18.95 7.89 22.86
CA VAL A 73 -19.93 7.24 21.97
C VAL A 73 -19.20 6.31 21.02
N PRO A 74 -19.48 4.99 21.05
CA PRO A 74 -18.74 4.03 20.27
C PRO A 74 -18.91 4.24 18.76
N TYR A 75 -17.79 4.12 18.01
CA TYR A 75 -17.77 4.13 16.56
C TYR A 75 -16.97 2.93 16.02
N GLN A 76 -17.45 2.29 14.98
CA GLN A 76 -16.79 1.14 14.38
C GLN A 76 -16.03 1.56 13.11
N ILE A 77 -14.79 1.07 12.98
CA ILE A 77 -13.92 1.25 11.81
C ILE A 77 -13.37 -0.08 11.33
N GLY A 78 -12.87 -0.14 10.08
CA GLY A 78 -11.86 -1.11 9.66
C GLY A 78 -10.49 -0.59 10.11
N GLY A 79 -9.82 -1.31 10.99
CA GLY A 79 -8.54 -0.85 11.54
C GLY A 79 -7.39 -1.80 11.20
N ASN A 80 -6.25 -1.21 10.78
CA ASN A 80 -5.00 -1.96 10.59
C ASN A 80 -4.30 -2.10 11.93
N VAL A 81 -4.22 -3.32 12.43
CA VAL A 81 -3.63 -3.66 13.72
C VAL A 81 -2.76 -4.91 13.63
N LEU A 82 -1.86 -5.10 14.58
CA LEU A 82 -1.17 -6.39 14.70
C LEU A 82 -2.18 -7.49 15.03
N ASN A 83 -1.96 -8.66 14.45
CA ASN A 83 -2.79 -9.85 14.68
C ASN A 83 -2.56 -10.49 16.06
N THR A 84 -2.21 -9.68 17.05
CA THR A 84 -1.92 -10.12 18.42
C THR A 84 -3.14 -10.80 19.02
N GLY A 85 -2.93 -12.00 19.58
CA GLY A 85 -4.01 -12.82 20.09
C GLY A 85 -4.85 -13.49 18.99
N HIS A 86 -4.31 -13.59 17.77
CA HIS A 86 -4.95 -14.27 16.64
C HIS A 86 -6.35 -13.76 16.32
N LEU A 87 -6.49 -12.45 16.12
CA LEU A 87 -7.75 -11.81 15.66
C LEU A 87 -8.26 -12.49 14.39
N ILE A 88 -7.35 -12.81 13.46
CA ILE A 88 -7.55 -13.75 12.36
C ILE A 88 -6.73 -14.99 12.68
N SER A 89 -7.42 -16.08 13.04
CA SER A 89 -6.82 -17.21 13.73
C SER A 89 -5.81 -18.03 12.90
N ASN A 90 -5.85 -17.95 11.59
CA ASN A 90 -4.97 -18.66 10.66
C ASN A 90 -3.97 -17.76 9.93
N LEU A 91 -3.67 -16.57 10.49
CA LEU A 91 -2.58 -15.69 10.09
C LEU A 91 -1.59 -15.50 11.25
N PRO A 92 -0.31 -15.18 10.97
CA PRO A 92 0.71 -14.93 12.00
C PRO A 92 0.36 -13.78 12.94
N GLU A 93 0.75 -13.86 14.21
CA GLU A 93 0.51 -12.79 15.19
C GLU A 93 1.23 -11.49 14.87
N ASN A 94 2.39 -11.56 14.24
CA ASN A 94 3.18 -10.40 13.83
C ASN A 94 2.76 -9.81 12.47
N ALA A 95 1.72 -10.36 11.84
CA ALA A 95 1.15 -9.75 10.65
C ALA A 95 0.31 -8.52 11.01
N CYS A 96 0.32 -7.50 10.15
CA CYS A 96 -0.66 -6.43 10.19
C CYS A 96 -1.92 -6.91 9.45
N VAL A 97 -3.07 -6.84 10.13
CA VAL A 97 -4.36 -7.27 9.59
C VAL A 97 -5.40 -6.16 9.72
N GLU A 98 -6.31 -6.09 8.76
CA GLU A 98 -7.48 -5.22 8.86
C GLU A 98 -8.64 -6.01 9.45
N VAL A 99 -9.13 -5.56 10.60
CA VAL A 99 -10.27 -6.13 11.29
C VAL A 99 -11.23 -5.04 11.75
N PRO A 100 -12.51 -5.36 12.01
CA PRO A 100 -13.40 -4.44 12.69
C PRO A 100 -12.81 -4.03 14.04
N CYS A 101 -12.76 -2.71 14.29
CA CYS A 101 -12.33 -2.16 15.56
C CYS A 101 -13.43 -1.27 16.14
N LEU A 102 -13.72 -1.44 17.43
CA LEU A 102 -14.58 -0.53 18.16
C LEU A 102 -13.73 0.58 18.78
N VAL A 103 -14.10 1.83 18.52
CA VAL A 103 -13.40 2.99 19.09
C VAL A 103 -14.31 3.69 20.08
N ASN A 104 -13.79 4.04 21.25
CA ASN A 104 -14.47 4.83 22.28
C ASN A 104 -13.44 5.59 23.15
N ASN A 105 -13.86 6.16 24.27
CA ASN A 105 -12.99 6.90 25.20
C ASN A 105 -11.93 6.04 25.92
N THR A 106 -11.98 4.71 25.79
CA THR A 106 -10.95 3.80 26.32
C THR A 106 -9.92 3.38 25.27
N GLY A 107 -10.11 3.80 24.01
CA GLY A 107 -9.19 3.56 22.90
C GLY A 107 -9.79 2.75 21.74
N VAL A 108 -8.91 2.08 21.01
CA VAL A 108 -9.24 1.23 19.84
C VAL A 108 -9.22 -0.24 20.29
N HIS A 109 -10.33 -0.91 20.09
CA HIS A 109 -10.54 -2.32 20.49
C HIS A 109 -10.73 -3.19 19.26
N PRO A 110 -9.70 -3.89 18.79
CA PRO A 110 -9.85 -4.83 17.68
C PRO A 110 -10.79 -5.98 18.01
N CYS A 111 -11.63 -6.35 17.06
CA CYS A 111 -12.56 -7.46 17.20
C CYS A 111 -11.98 -8.74 16.61
N TRP A 112 -12.16 -9.84 17.33
CA TRP A 112 -11.83 -11.17 16.80
C TRP A 112 -12.72 -11.50 15.59
N SER A 113 -12.10 -11.92 14.48
CA SER A 113 -12.77 -12.17 13.19
C SER A 113 -12.79 -13.65 12.79
N GLY A 114 -12.03 -14.52 13.48
CA GLY A 114 -11.96 -15.95 13.21
C GLY A 114 -11.01 -16.32 12.07
N ALA A 115 -11.23 -17.49 11.46
CA ALA A 115 -10.38 -17.99 10.39
C ALA A 115 -10.84 -17.49 9.02
N LEU A 116 -9.89 -17.10 8.17
CA LEU A 116 -10.13 -16.88 6.75
C LEU A 116 -10.34 -18.24 6.04
N PRO A 117 -11.10 -18.28 4.93
CA PRO A 117 -11.05 -19.42 4.02
C PRO A 117 -9.61 -19.73 3.60
N VAL A 118 -9.28 -21.02 3.45
CA VAL A 118 -7.88 -21.46 3.23
C VAL A 118 -7.23 -20.77 2.04
N GLN A 119 -7.94 -20.62 0.93
CA GLN A 119 -7.42 -19.96 -0.27
C GLN A 119 -7.16 -18.46 -0.03
N CYS A 120 -7.99 -17.79 0.77
CA CYS A 120 -7.78 -16.39 1.13
C CYS A 120 -6.57 -16.23 2.07
N ALA A 121 -6.45 -17.10 3.06
CA ALA A 121 -5.29 -17.10 3.95
C ALA A 121 -3.98 -17.36 3.18
N ALA A 122 -3.98 -18.30 2.24
CA ALA A 122 -2.82 -18.59 1.40
C ALA A 122 -2.40 -17.37 0.57
N MET A 123 -3.36 -16.66 -0.05
CA MET A 123 -3.07 -15.43 -0.79
C MET A 123 -2.56 -14.31 0.13
N ASN A 124 -3.16 -14.12 1.31
CA ASN A 124 -2.65 -13.13 2.27
C ASN A 124 -1.22 -13.47 2.71
N MET A 125 -0.91 -14.75 2.95
CA MET A 125 0.43 -15.17 3.35
C MET A 125 1.50 -14.83 2.32
N THR A 126 1.22 -14.85 1.02
CA THR A 126 2.19 -14.43 -0.01
C THR A 126 2.64 -12.98 0.21
N HIS A 127 1.73 -12.08 0.51
CA HIS A 127 2.02 -10.67 0.78
C HIS A 127 2.58 -10.44 2.20
N ILE A 128 2.08 -11.15 3.21
CA ILE A 128 2.59 -11.06 4.58
C ILE A 128 4.07 -11.41 4.63
N ASN A 129 4.51 -12.45 3.92
CA ASN A 129 5.92 -12.83 3.85
C ASN A 129 6.80 -11.70 3.28
N VAL A 130 6.34 -11.02 2.23
CA VAL A 130 7.03 -9.85 1.65
C VAL A 130 7.11 -8.72 2.66
N HIS A 131 6.02 -8.40 3.34
CA HIS A 131 5.99 -7.35 4.36
C HIS A 131 6.95 -7.65 5.52
N LEU A 132 6.95 -8.88 6.04
CA LEU A 132 7.82 -9.27 7.14
C LEU A 132 9.30 -9.20 6.75
N LEU A 133 9.67 -9.66 5.54
CA LEU A 133 11.03 -9.53 5.03
C LEU A 133 11.44 -8.07 4.80
N THR A 134 10.52 -7.24 4.35
CA THR A 134 10.78 -5.80 4.20
C THR A 134 11.05 -5.14 5.54
N ILE A 135 10.27 -5.49 6.57
CA ILE A 135 10.51 -5.03 7.96
C ILE A 135 11.86 -5.53 8.46
N GLU A 136 12.17 -6.80 8.25
CA GLU A 136 13.45 -7.40 8.66
C GLU A 136 14.62 -6.70 7.97
N ALA A 137 14.53 -6.41 6.67
CA ALA A 137 15.53 -5.62 5.95
C ALA A 137 15.73 -4.24 6.57
N ALA A 138 14.63 -3.55 6.88
CA ALA A 138 14.68 -2.20 7.47
C ALA A 138 15.29 -2.18 8.88
N VAL A 139 15.06 -3.23 9.67
CA VAL A 139 15.55 -3.33 11.07
C VAL A 139 16.99 -3.81 11.12
N THR A 140 17.35 -4.79 10.28
CA THR A 140 18.69 -5.43 10.31
C THR A 140 19.69 -4.81 9.35
N HIS A 141 19.22 -4.03 8.38
CA HIS A 141 20.01 -3.48 7.27
C HIS A 141 20.71 -4.56 6.41
N LYS A 142 20.17 -5.78 6.41
CA LYS A 142 20.70 -6.88 5.59
C LYS A 142 20.11 -6.83 4.19
N LYS A 143 20.96 -6.67 3.20
CA LYS A 143 20.58 -6.59 1.78
C LYS A 143 19.90 -7.87 1.28
N GLU A 144 20.29 -9.03 1.82
CA GLU A 144 19.69 -10.32 1.47
C GLU A 144 18.18 -10.38 1.68
N HIS A 145 17.64 -9.69 2.71
CA HIS A 145 16.20 -9.65 2.95
C HIS A 145 15.45 -8.85 1.89
N ILE A 146 16.09 -7.83 1.29
CA ILE A 146 15.50 -7.09 0.16
C ILE A 146 15.36 -8.00 -1.06
N TYR A 147 16.41 -8.76 -1.39
CA TYR A 147 16.34 -9.72 -2.49
C TYR A 147 15.27 -10.78 -2.25
N GLN A 148 15.24 -11.35 -1.04
CA GLN A 148 14.24 -12.36 -0.67
C GLN A 148 12.82 -11.81 -0.72
N ALA A 149 12.59 -10.59 -0.25
CA ALA A 149 11.28 -9.93 -0.35
C ALA A 149 10.85 -9.77 -1.82
N ALA A 150 11.76 -9.30 -2.69
CA ALA A 150 11.48 -9.13 -4.11
C ALA A 150 11.23 -10.48 -4.83
N MET A 151 11.96 -11.54 -4.46
CA MET A 151 11.78 -12.88 -5.03
C MET A 151 10.45 -13.53 -4.61
N LEU A 152 9.96 -13.23 -3.40
CA LEU A 152 8.71 -13.77 -2.86
C LEU A 152 7.49 -12.91 -3.21
N ASP A 153 7.68 -11.71 -3.76
CA ASP A 153 6.58 -10.91 -4.27
C ASP A 153 5.90 -11.65 -5.44
N PRO A 154 4.58 -11.92 -5.34
CA PRO A 154 3.91 -12.77 -6.31
C PRO A 154 3.88 -12.19 -7.72
N HIS A 155 3.90 -10.87 -7.88
CA HIS A 155 3.99 -10.25 -9.19
C HIS A 155 5.41 -10.30 -9.75
N THR A 156 6.38 -9.86 -8.97
CA THR A 156 7.80 -9.86 -9.38
C THR A 156 8.29 -11.27 -9.71
N GLY A 157 7.98 -12.24 -8.85
CA GLY A 157 8.37 -13.64 -9.06
C GLY A 157 7.65 -14.35 -10.20
N SER A 158 6.50 -13.84 -10.67
CA SER A 158 5.82 -14.37 -11.85
C SER A 158 6.33 -13.78 -13.19
N GLU A 159 6.93 -12.59 -13.14
CA GLU A 159 7.36 -11.85 -14.32
C GLU A 159 8.85 -11.95 -14.63
N LEU A 160 9.69 -12.14 -13.61
CA LEU A 160 11.14 -12.07 -13.72
C LEU A 160 11.81 -13.35 -13.18
N ASP A 161 12.93 -13.72 -13.77
CA ASP A 161 13.83 -14.71 -13.20
C ASP A 161 14.66 -14.14 -12.04
N ILE A 162 15.28 -15.02 -11.26
CA ILE A 162 16.03 -14.66 -10.04
C ILE A 162 17.16 -13.67 -10.33
N ASP A 163 17.92 -13.88 -11.42
CA ASP A 163 19.04 -13.02 -11.77
C ASP A 163 18.57 -11.61 -12.14
N THR A 164 17.47 -11.52 -12.87
CA THR A 164 16.83 -10.24 -13.23
C THR A 164 16.29 -9.53 -12.00
N ILE A 165 15.71 -10.25 -11.03
CA ILE A 165 15.24 -9.67 -9.75
C ILE A 165 16.42 -9.06 -8.98
N ILE A 166 17.54 -9.77 -8.87
CA ILE A 166 18.74 -9.25 -8.19
C ILE A 166 19.24 -7.97 -8.88
N GLN A 167 19.36 -7.99 -10.21
CA GLN A 167 19.79 -6.82 -10.97
C GLN A 167 18.82 -5.62 -10.80
N MET A 168 17.53 -5.88 -10.78
CA MET A 168 16.51 -4.85 -10.55
C MET A 168 16.66 -4.23 -9.15
N VAL A 169 16.83 -5.05 -8.12
CA VAL A 169 17.01 -4.56 -6.73
C VAL A 169 18.30 -3.74 -6.61
N ASP A 170 19.41 -4.21 -7.20
CA ASP A 170 20.68 -3.47 -7.20
C ASP A 170 20.53 -2.11 -7.89
N ALA A 171 19.92 -2.07 -9.06
CA ALA A 171 19.69 -0.83 -9.80
C ALA A 171 18.77 0.16 -9.02
N LEU A 172 17.76 -0.36 -8.31
CA LEU A 172 16.89 0.46 -7.48
C LEU A 172 17.61 1.03 -6.26
N ILE A 173 18.43 0.22 -5.57
CA ILE A 173 19.24 0.69 -4.43
C ILE A 173 20.22 1.77 -4.89
N GLU A 174 20.89 1.58 -6.01
CA GLU A 174 21.79 2.58 -6.59
C GLU A 174 21.05 3.87 -6.94
N ALA A 175 19.90 3.78 -7.60
CA ALA A 175 19.10 4.93 -8.01
C ALA A 175 18.55 5.74 -6.82
N HIS A 176 18.20 5.08 -5.72
CA HIS A 176 17.74 5.76 -4.50
C HIS A 176 18.89 6.42 -3.73
N GLY A 177 20.09 5.88 -3.79
CA GLY A 177 21.29 6.45 -3.17
C GLY A 177 21.08 6.80 -1.69
N SER A 178 21.35 8.02 -1.31
CA SER A 178 21.26 8.49 0.09
C SER A 178 19.83 8.55 0.67
N TRP A 179 18.81 8.24 -0.10
CA TRP A 179 17.43 8.15 0.42
C TRP A 179 17.19 6.85 1.18
N LEU A 180 18.04 5.85 0.95
CA LEU A 180 18.03 4.59 1.67
C LEU A 180 19.17 4.55 2.69
N PRO A 181 19.03 3.82 3.81
CA PRO A 181 20.16 3.50 4.68
C PRO A 181 21.16 2.59 3.93
N GLU A 182 22.40 2.53 4.44
CA GLU A 182 23.36 1.55 3.94
C GLU A 182 22.91 0.14 4.34
N PHE A 183 22.82 -0.75 3.34
CA PHE A 183 22.59 -2.18 3.52
C PHE A 183 23.89 -2.96 3.33
N HIS A 184 24.09 -4.02 4.11
CA HIS A 184 25.28 -4.88 4.10
C HIS A 184 24.90 -6.36 3.89
#